data_ecc2f9fa7d21ff3ea54d153f66a62ae6
#
_entry.id   ecc2f9fa7d21ff3ea54d153f66a62ae6
#
_cell.length_a   1.000
_cell.length_b   1.000
_cell.length_c   1.000
_cell.angle_alpha   90.00
_cell.angle_beta   90.00
_cell.angle_gamma   90.00
#
_symmetry.space_group_name_H-M   'P 1'
#
loop_
_entity.id
_entity.type
_entity.pdbx_description
1 polymer ?
#
loop_
_entity_poly.entity_id
_entity_poly.type
_entity_poly.pdbx_seq_one_letter_code
_entity_poly.pdbx_strand_id
1 'polypeptide(L)'
;MKNLKKQLGQFPDEKRKEYFNTLPNYLNGRFQNILTTPALLEGESMTKVLFHTLCKVENTSPKTALPFIVTDLKNLQPEENVLVWFGHSSYFIQVDGKKFLIDPVFSGNASPMPGSIKAFQGADYYKPEHMPEIDFLLISHDHWDHLDYKTVQELKDKVGKVICGLGTGQHFEYWGWNFDKIIEKNWWESIDIAEGFRITLTPARHFSGRLLNRNISLWTSFVLKTPTKKLFLGGDSGYGNHFTEIGDQYGPFDLAIMENGQYNEKWPYIHTLPDQLITEIKELKAKNFIPVHNSKFKLAQHAWYEPLTLASKHAEENNVPITLPMIGEKVDLDQLGTITWKKWWEEYM
;
A
#
# COMPACT_ATOMS: atom_id res chain seq x y z
N MET A 1 -22.49 4.94 -17.13
CA MET A 1 -22.86 5.50 -15.82
C MET A 1 -23.08 4.44 -14.73
N LYS A 2 -23.84 3.33 -14.94
CA LYS A 2 -24.06 2.30 -13.90
C LYS A 2 -22.76 1.66 -13.34
N ASN A 3 -21.77 1.41 -14.20
CA ASN A 3 -20.51 0.80 -13.78
C ASN A 3 -19.63 1.75 -12.92
N LEU A 4 -19.62 3.05 -13.25
CA LEU A 4 -18.88 4.05 -12.46
C LEU A 4 -19.47 4.18 -11.05
N LYS A 5 -20.82 4.28 -10.94
CA LYS A 5 -21.48 4.33 -9.63
C LYS A 5 -21.15 3.12 -8.76
N LYS A 6 -21.05 1.94 -9.36
CA LYS A 6 -20.69 0.70 -8.65
C LYS A 6 -19.24 0.72 -8.18
N GLN A 7 -18.31 1.19 -9.01
CA GLN A 7 -16.90 1.32 -8.65
C GLN A 7 -16.67 2.33 -7.50
N LEU A 8 -17.50 3.36 -7.38
CA LEU A 8 -17.43 4.32 -6.27
C LEU A 8 -17.60 3.66 -4.90
N GLY A 9 -18.28 2.51 -4.86
CA GLY A 9 -18.59 1.84 -3.60
C GLY A 9 -19.70 2.56 -2.82
N GLN A 10 -19.74 2.30 -1.53
CA GLN A 10 -20.68 2.93 -0.60
C GLN A 10 -19.93 3.36 0.65
N PHE A 11 -20.27 4.55 1.14
CA PHE A 11 -19.73 5.08 2.39
C PHE A 11 -20.51 4.57 3.60
N PRO A 12 -19.92 4.66 4.81
CA PRO A 12 -20.53 4.19 6.04
C PRO A 12 -21.95 4.74 6.26
N ASP A 13 -22.84 3.86 6.66
CA ASP A 13 -24.20 4.18 7.05
C ASP A 13 -24.27 4.93 8.39
N GLU A 14 -25.46 5.41 8.79
CA GLU A 14 -25.62 6.17 10.03
C GLU A 14 -25.26 5.35 11.27
N LYS A 15 -25.54 4.05 11.29
CA LYS A 15 -25.19 3.16 12.43
C LYS A 15 -23.67 3.07 12.64
N ARG A 16 -22.89 2.96 11.55
CA ARG A 16 -21.43 3.01 11.63
C ARG A 16 -20.93 4.37 12.09
N LYS A 17 -21.51 5.46 11.56
CA LYS A 17 -21.15 6.82 11.96
C LYS A 17 -21.45 7.09 13.44
N GLU A 18 -22.55 6.56 14.00
CA GLU A 18 -22.83 6.62 15.43
C GLU A 18 -21.67 6.01 16.25
N TYR A 19 -21.21 4.82 15.87
CA TYR A 19 -20.03 4.22 16.48
C TYR A 19 -18.77 5.06 16.28
N PHE A 20 -18.52 5.55 15.05
CA PHE A 20 -17.33 6.36 14.77
C PHE A 20 -17.29 7.64 15.59
N ASN A 21 -18.44 8.27 15.86
CA ASN A 21 -18.55 9.46 16.71
C ASN A 21 -18.12 9.22 18.17
N THR A 22 -17.95 7.97 18.60
CA THR A 22 -17.39 7.63 19.92
C THR A 22 -15.87 7.56 19.93
N LEU A 23 -15.23 7.60 18.77
CA LEU A 23 -13.79 7.39 18.63
C LEU A 23 -13.01 8.72 18.69
N PRO A 24 -11.83 8.74 19.33
CA PRO A 24 -11.06 9.98 19.50
C PRO A 24 -10.48 10.51 18.19
N ASN A 25 -10.29 9.64 17.18
CA ASN A 25 -9.76 9.98 15.87
C ASN A 25 -10.86 10.26 14.81
N TYR A 26 -12.14 10.39 15.23
CA TYR A 26 -13.23 10.74 14.32
C TYR A 26 -13.94 12.01 14.81
N LEU A 27 -13.71 13.12 14.08
CA LEU A 27 -14.24 14.44 14.44
C LEU A 27 -14.96 15.08 13.25
N ASN A 28 -16.10 15.73 13.51
CA ASN A 28 -16.88 16.42 12.48
C ASN A 28 -17.25 15.52 11.29
N GLY A 29 -17.58 14.26 11.56
CA GLY A 29 -17.97 13.29 10.54
C GLY A 29 -16.83 12.75 9.68
N ARG A 30 -15.56 12.87 10.13
CA ARG A 30 -14.38 12.46 9.38
C ARG A 30 -13.28 11.94 10.29
N PHE A 31 -12.53 10.93 9.84
CA PHE A 31 -11.30 10.51 10.47
C PHE A 31 -10.22 11.59 10.35
N GLN A 32 -9.38 11.69 11.37
CA GLN A 32 -8.33 12.70 11.49
C GLN A 32 -6.96 12.04 11.58
N ASN A 33 -5.94 12.67 11.02
CA ASN A 33 -4.55 12.31 11.28
C ASN A 33 -4.16 12.69 12.73
N ILE A 34 -3.20 11.97 13.29
CA ILE A 34 -2.61 12.30 14.60
C ILE A 34 -1.96 13.69 14.55
N LEU A 35 -1.21 13.97 13.49
CA LEU A 35 -0.61 15.28 13.24
C LEU A 35 -1.47 16.07 12.25
N THR A 36 -1.50 17.39 12.40
CA THR A 36 -2.12 18.27 11.40
C THR A 36 -1.53 17.98 10.02
N THR A 37 -2.39 17.61 9.09
CA THR A 37 -1.98 17.15 7.75
C THR A 37 -2.77 17.91 6.68
N PRO A 38 -2.34 19.13 6.33
CA PRO A 38 -2.93 19.85 5.21
C PRO A 38 -2.63 19.10 3.91
N ALA A 39 -3.60 19.08 3.01
CA ALA A 39 -3.46 18.41 1.72
C ALA A 39 -2.40 19.05 0.82
N LEU A 40 -2.13 20.33 1.02
CA LEU A 40 -1.14 21.12 0.29
C LEU A 40 -0.42 22.02 1.27
N LEU A 41 0.81 22.45 0.93
CA LEU A 41 1.52 23.47 1.66
C LEU A 41 0.76 24.80 1.68
N GLU A 42 1.03 25.61 2.71
CA GLU A 42 0.50 26.97 2.80
C GLU A 42 0.96 27.80 1.59
N GLY A 43 0.02 28.51 0.97
CA GLY A 43 0.25 29.29 -0.26
C GLY A 43 0.14 28.47 -1.56
N GLU A 44 0.02 27.14 -1.51
CA GLU A 44 -0.32 26.30 -2.65
C GLU A 44 -1.85 26.15 -2.82
N SER A 45 -2.29 25.92 -4.05
CA SER A 45 -3.70 25.70 -4.37
C SER A 45 -3.85 24.57 -5.37
N MET A 46 -5.03 23.92 -5.37
CA MET A 46 -5.34 22.87 -6.35
C MET A 46 -5.24 23.36 -7.79
N THR A 47 -5.53 24.64 -8.05
CA THR A 47 -5.36 25.24 -9.39
C THR A 47 -3.90 25.35 -9.80
N LYS A 48 -3.00 25.74 -8.87
CA LYS A 48 -1.56 25.76 -9.12
C LYS A 48 -1.03 24.33 -9.34
N VAL A 49 -1.46 23.37 -8.54
CA VAL A 49 -1.11 21.96 -8.71
C VAL A 49 -1.56 21.46 -10.07
N LEU A 50 -2.80 21.71 -10.47
CA LEU A 50 -3.33 21.34 -11.77
C LEU A 50 -2.55 22.00 -12.91
N PHE A 51 -2.23 23.28 -12.80
CA PHE A 51 -1.40 23.98 -13.80
C PHE A 51 -0.03 23.34 -13.93
N HIS A 52 0.63 23.00 -12.80
CA HIS A 52 1.91 22.32 -12.83
C HIS A 52 1.82 20.90 -13.40
N THR A 53 0.70 20.17 -13.18
CA THR A 53 0.51 18.84 -13.81
C THR A 53 0.41 18.91 -15.33
N LEU A 54 0.07 20.08 -15.89
CA LEU A 54 0.10 20.33 -17.33
C LEU A 54 1.54 20.62 -17.86
N CYS A 55 2.48 20.99 -16.97
CA CYS A 55 3.89 21.13 -17.33
C CYS A 55 4.46 19.73 -17.63
N LYS A 56 5.06 19.59 -18.80
CA LYS A 56 5.68 18.33 -19.22
C LYS A 56 6.95 18.12 -18.41
N VAL A 57 6.92 17.16 -17.48
CA VAL A 57 8.11 16.65 -16.80
C VAL A 57 8.59 15.41 -17.54
N GLU A 58 9.89 15.38 -17.85
CA GLU A 58 10.49 14.26 -18.59
C GLU A 58 10.58 13.00 -17.73
N ASN A 59 10.61 11.85 -18.38
CA ASN A 59 10.80 10.54 -17.75
C ASN A 59 9.80 10.16 -16.65
N THR A 60 8.61 10.77 -16.62
CA THR A 60 7.56 10.39 -15.66
C THR A 60 6.93 9.03 -15.97
N SER A 61 7.24 8.44 -17.10
CA SER A 61 6.84 7.09 -17.52
C SER A 61 8.00 6.42 -18.26
N PRO A 62 8.17 5.09 -18.17
CA PRO A 62 9.18 4.37 -18.91
C PRO A 62 8.93 4.46 -20.42
N LYS A 63 10.01 4.52 -21.20
CA LYS A 63 9.95 4.57 -22.68
C LYS A 63 9.71 3.20 -23.31
N THR A 64 10.05 2.14 -22.59
CA THR A 64 9.92 0.75 -23.00
C THR A 64 9.14 -0.02 -21.94
N ALA A 65 8.70 -1.24 -22.28
CA ALA A 65 8.06 -2.12 -21.30
C ALA A 65 9.01 -2.44 -20.15
N LEU A 66 8.51 -2.32 -18.91
CA LEU A 66 9.26 -2.72 -17.71
C LEU A 66 9.42 -4.23 -17.67
N PRO A 67 10.56 -4.73 -17.16
CA PRO A 67 10.79 -6.16 -16.97
C PRO A 67 9.90 -6.70 -15.85
N PHE A 68 9.57 -7.97 -15.95
CA PHE A 68 8.89 -8.71 -14.90
C PHE A 68 9.33 -10.16 -14.89
N ILE A 69 9.19 -10.81 -13.76
CA ILE A 69 9.43 -12.25 -13.58
C ILE A 69 8.10 -12.94 -13.34
N VAL A 70 7.90 -14.11 -13.93
CA VAL A 70 6.72 -14.93 -13.70
C VAL A 70 7.02 -15.91 -12.59
N THR A 71 6.47 -15.65 -11.41
CA THR A 71 6.48 -16.59 -10.27
C THR A 71 5.15 -17.32 -10.20
N ASP A 72 5.18 -18.65 -10.16
CA ASP A 72 3.98 -19.46 -10.01
C ASP A 72 3.55 -19.52 -8.54
N LEU A 73 2.67 -18.59 -8.17
CA LEU A 73 2.17 -18.45 -6.80
C LEU A 73 1.28 -19.62 -6.35
N LYS A 74 0.70 -20.38 -7.30
CA LYS A 74 -0.21 -21.48 -6.98
C LYS A 74 0.54 -22.75 -6.55
N ASN A 75 1.79 -22.87 -6.97
CA ASN A 75 2.64 -24.03 -6.70
C ASN A 75 3.72 -23.76 -5.64
N LEU A 76 3.64 -22.65 -4.90
CA LEU A 76 4.49 -22.41 -3.73
C LEU A 76 4.26 -23.49 -2.68
N GLN A 77 5.34 -24.04 -2.13
CA GLN A 77 5.23 -25.01 -1.04
C GLN A 77 4.83 -24.30 0.27
N PRO A 78 4.02 -24.91 1.15
CA PRO A 78 3.55 -24.28 2.39
C PRO A 78 4.66 -23.75 3.31
N GLU A 79 5.85 -24.35 3.25
CA GLU A 79 7.02 -24.01 4.07
C GLU A 79 7.80 -22.82 3.52
N GLU A 80 7.54 -22.40 2.28
CA GLU A 80 8.24 -21.26 1.70
C GLU A 80 7.72 -19.96 2.29
N ASN A 81 8.60 -19.18 2.91
CA ASN A 81 8.35 -17.83 3.37
C ASN A 81 8.75 -16.84 2.28
N VAL A 82 7.79 -16.32 1.54
CA VAL A 82 8.09 -15.53 0.33
C VAL A 82 7.24 -14.27 0.25
N LEU A 83 7.82 -13.23 -0.38
CA LEU A 83 7.10 -12.06 -0.85
C LEU A 83 7.26 -11.94 -2.37
N VAL A 84 6.20 -11.54 -3.06
CA VAL A 84 6.22 -11.22 -4.50
C VAL A 84 5.54 -9.88 -4.71
N TRP A 85 6.29 -8.90 -5.21
CA TRP A 85 5.80 -7.57 -5.50
C TRP A 85 5.25 -7.47 -6.93
N PHE A 86 4.10 -6.80 -7.11
CA PHE A 86 3.41 -6.67 -8.40
C PHE A 86 3.44 -5.25 -8.97
N GLY A 87 4.37 -4.43 -8.49
CA GLY A 87 4.41 -3.01 -8.80
C GLY A 87 3.43 -2.20 -7.95
N HIS A 88 3.72 -0.91 -7.80
CA HIS A 88 3.00 0.00 -6.90
C HIS A 88 2.95 -0.55 -5.47
N SER A 89 1.81 -0.49 -4.81
CA SER A 89 1.62 -1.01 -3.45
C SER A 89 1.01 -2.41 -3.41
N SER A 90 0.96 -3.11 -4.55
CA SER A 90 0.37 -4.45 -4.65
C SER A 90 1.43 -5.53 -4.42
N TYR A 91 1.24 -6.41 -3.44
CA TYR A 91 2.15 -7.54 -3.20
C TYR A 91 1.46 -8.71 -2.51
N PHE A 92 2.05 -9.87 -2.70
CA PHE A 92 1.65 -11.13 -2.07
C PHE A 92 2.71 -11.53 -1.05
N ILE A 93 2.27 -12.06 0.09
CA ILE A 93 3.14 -12.68 1.10
C ILE A 93 2.59 -14.08 1.42
N GLN A 94 3.45 -15.08 1.37
CA GLN A 94 3.24 -16.35 2.04
C GLN A 94 4.24 -16.46 3.18
N VAL A 95 3.78 -16.66 4.39
CA VAL A 95 4.63 -16.79 5.59
C VAL A 95 3.99 -17.73 6.59
N ASP A 96 4.79 -18.67 7.12
CA ASP A 96 4.33 -19.70 8.05
C ASP A 96 3.04 -20.41 7.57
N GLY A 97 2.95 -20.68 6.26
CA GLY A 97 1.84 -21.36 5.62
C GLY A 97 0.58 -20.51 5.40
N LYS A 98 0.57 -19.22 5.75
CA LYS A 98 -0.56 -18.29 5.49
C LYS A 98 -0.26 -17.35 4.33
N LYS A 99 -1.31 -17.07 3.55
CA LYS A 99 -1.24 -16.27 2.32
C LYS A 99 -1.97 -14.96 2.49
N PHE A 100 -1.24 -13.88 2.29
CA PHE A 100 -1.71 -12.51 2.40
C PHE A 100 -1.60 -11.82 1.03
N LEU A 101 -2.60 -11.05 0.66
CA LEU A 101 -2.56 -10.18 -0.52
C LEU A 101 -2.85 -8.76 -0.07
N ILE A 102 -1.99 -7.82 -0.46
CA ILE A 102 -2.06 -6.44 0.02
C ILE A 102 -2.31 -5.50 -1.16
N ASP A 103 -3.32 -4.63 -1.02
CA ASP A 103 -3.69 -3.54 -1.94
C ASP A 103 -3.64 -3.95 -3.43
N PRO A 104 -4.31 -5.04 -3.86
CA PRO A 104 -4.17 -5.52 -5.22
C PRO A 104 -4.89 -4.64 -6.24
N VAL A 105 -4.14 -4.13 -7.23
CA VAL A 105 -4.67 -3.36 -8.37
C VAL A 105 -4.22 -4.05 -9.65
N PHE A 106 -5.08 -4.91 -10.20
CA PHE A 106 -4.80 -5.76 -11.36
C PHE A 106 -5.67 -5.43 -12.59
N SER A 107 -6.54 -4.40 -12.49
CA SER A 107 -7.35 -3.94 -13.63
C SER A 107 -6.57 -3.13 -14.66
N GLY A 108 -5.29 -2.83 -14.37
CA GLY A 108 -4.43 -2.02 -15.23
C GLY A 108 -4.73 -0.53 -15.19
N ASN A 109 -5.53 -0.06 -14.24
CA ASN A 109 -5.92 1.34 -14.15
C ASN A 109 -6.19 1.76 -12.70
N ALA A 110 -5.50 2.78 -12.23
CA ALA A 110 -5.65 3.34 -10.88
C ALA A 110 -6.66 4.51 -10.82
N SER A 111 -7.78 4.39 -11.54
CA SER A 111 -8.80 5.44 -11.62
C SER A 111 -10.15 4.84 -12.01
N PRO A 112 -11.27 5.45 -11.58
CA PRO A 112 -12.60 5.03 -12.01
C PRO A 112 -12.87 5.31 -13.50
N MET A 113 -12.10 6.22 -14.12
CA MET A 113 -12.21 6.55 -15.54
C MET A 113 -11.27 5.65 -16.35
N PRO A 114 -11.80 4.78 -17.22
CA PRO A 114 -10.98 3.88 -18.02
C PRO A 114 -9.90 4.62 -18.80
N GLY A 115 -8.66 4.21 -18.61
CA GLY A 115 -7.52 4.71 -19.37
C GLY A 115 -6.94 6.07 -18.94
N SER A 116 -7.42 6.67 -17.84
CA SER A 116 -6.88 7.95 -17.34
C SER A 116 -5.56 7.78 -16.56
N ILE A 117 -5.42 6.72 -15.77
CA ILE A 117 -4.19 6.39 -15.03
C ILE A 117 -3.87 4.92 -15.30
N LYS A 118 -3.26 4.67 -16.46
CA LYS A 118 -2.90 3.33 -16.91
C LYS A 118 -1.60 2.86 -16.27
N ALA A 119 -1.55 1.57 -15.99
CA ALA A 119 -0.28 0.92 -15.63
C ALA A 119 0.75 1.05 -16.78
N PHE A 120 2.02 1.18 -16.41
CA PHE A 120 3.12 1.14 -17.35
C PHE A 120 3.14 -0.21 -18.08
N GLN A 121 3.58 -0.20 -19.33
CA GLN A 121 3.73 -1.43 -20.09
C GLN A 121 4.71 -2.36 -19.38
N GLY A 122 4.36 -3.66 -19.24
CA GLY A 122 5.13 -4.66 -18.49
C GLY A 122 4.80 -4.72 -17.00
N ALA A 123 4.32 -3.65 -16.37
CA ALA A 123 4.02 -3.62 -14.93
C ALA A 123 2.66 -4.23 -14.56
N ASP A 124 1.87 -4.70 -15.52
CA ASP A 124 0.50 -5.18 -15.30
C ASP A 124 0.30 -6.64 -15.74
N TYR A 125 1.35 -7.45 -15.59
CA TYR A 125 1.29 -8.89 -15.94
C TYR A 125 0.36 -9.66 -15.02
N TYR A 126 0.48 -9.46 -13.70
CA TYR A 126 -0.30 -10.21 -12.73
C TYR A 126 -1.78 -9.81 -12.73
N LYS A 127 -2.64 -10.84 -12.71
CA LYS A 127 -4.10 -10.74 -12.75
C LYS A 127 -4.72 -11.62 -11.66
N PRO A 128 -6.01 -11.43 -11.32
CA PRO A 128 -6.69 -12.26 -10.32
C PRO A 128 -6.61 -13.77 -10.59
N GLU A 129 -6.57 -14.18 -11.86
CA GLU A 129 -6.43 -15.60 -12.22
C GLU A 129 -5.07 -16.21 -11.83
N HIS A 130 -4.01 -15.40 -11.71
CA HIS A 130 -2.69 -15.87 -11.27
C HIS A 130 -2.61 -16.07 -9.75
N MET A 131 -3.54 -15.53 -8.98
CA MET A 131 -3.54 -15.64 -7.52
C MET A 131 -4.02 -17.02 -7.08
N PRO A 132 -3.37 -17.61 -6.04
CA PRO A 132 -3.88 -18.79 -5.33
C PRO A 132 -5.10 -18.43 -4.47
N GLU A 133 -5.59 -19.38 -3.68
CA GLU A 133 -6.46 -19.06 -2.55
C GLU A 133 -5.70 -18.17 -1.56
N ILE A 134 -6.35 -17.13 -1.08
CA ILE A 134 -5.81 -16.09 -0.20
C ILE A 134 -6.47 -16.19 1.17
N ASP A 135 -5.71 -16.42 2.23
CA ASP A 135 -6.29 -16.42 3.58
C ASP A 135 -6.80 -15.03 3.97
N PHE A 136 -5.97 -14.00 3.70
CA PHE A 136 -6.26 -12.62 4.13
C PHE A 136 -5.94 -11.60 3.04
N LEU A 137 -6.95 -10.81 2.67
CA LEU A 137 -6.81 -9.61 1.84
C LEU A 137 -6.71 -8.40 2.76
N LEU A 138 -5.62 -7.67 2.73
CA LEU A 138 -5.40 -6.45 3.51
C LEU A 138 -5.55 -5.24 2.59
N ILE A 139 -6.36 -4.27 3.01
CA ILE A 139 -6.55 -3.01 2.30
C ILE A 139 -6.18 -1.86 3.23
N SER A 140 -5.13 -1.13 2.85
CA SER A 140 -4.63 0.00 3.62
C SER A 140 -5.60 1.17 3.65
N HIS A 141 -6.17 1.52 2.51
CA HIS A 141 -7.20 2.57 2.38
C HIS A 141 -7.95 2.44 1.04
N ASP A 142 -8.94 3.31 0.83
CA ASP A 142 -9.88 3.17 -0.27
C ASP A 142 -9.54 3.97 -1.54
N HIS A 143 -8.31 4.49 -1.69
CA HIS A 143 -7.88 5.11 -2.95
C HIS A 143 -7.90 4.11 -4.10
N TRP A 144 -8.01 4.61 -5.32
CA TRP A 144 -8.20 3.80 -6.53
C TRP A 144 -7.00 2.93 -6.88
N ASP A 145 -5.82 3.32 -6.46
CA ASP A 145 -4.55 2.62 -6.64
C ASP A 145 -4.21 1.64 -5.50
N HIS A 146 -5.13 1.46 -4.53
CA HIS A 146 -5.06 0.48 -3.45
C HIS A 146 -6.30 -0.42 -3.40
N LEU A 147 -7.49 0.12 -3.59
CA LEU A 147 -8.75 -0.63 -3.61
C LEU A 147 -9.39 -0.61 -5.01
N ASP A 148 -9.01 -1.56 -5.84
CA ASP A 148 -9.54 -1.72 -7.20
C ASP A 148 -10.78 -2.61 -7.20
N TYR A 149 -11.94 -2.01 -7.48
CA TYR A 149 -13.23 -2.69 -7.55
C TYR A 149 -13.21 -3.94 -8.44
N LYS A 150 -12.61 -3.87 -9.63
CA LYS A 150 -12.61 -4.99 -10.58
C LYS A 150 -11.78 -6.15 -10.03
N THR A 151 -10.59 -5.84 -9.53
CA THR A 151 -9.69 -6.82 -8.92
C THR A 151 -10.36 -7.54 -7.75
N VAL A 152 -10.94 -6.80 -6.79
CA VAL A 152 -11.56 -7.44 -5.63
C VAL A 152 -12.82 -8.21 -5.97
N GLN A 153 -13.55 -7.85 -7.04
CA GLN A 153 -14.68 -8.65 -7.51
C GLN A 153 -14.25 -10.00 -8.08
N GLU A 154 -13.18 -10.03 -8.85
CA GLU A 154 -12.64 -11.26 -9.41
C GLU A 154 -11.97 -12.17 -8.37
N LEU A 155 -11.44 -11.56 -7.28
CA LEU A 155 -10.82 -12.29 -6.17
C LEU A 155 -11.81 -12.79 -5.11
N LYS A 156 -13.07 -12.38 -5.17
CA LYS A 156 -14.08 -12.57 -4.13
C LYS A 156 -14.19 -14.01 -3.60
N ASP A 157 -14.18 -14.97 -4.50
CA ASP A 157 -14.36 -16.38 -4.15
C ASP A 157 -13.04 -17.02 -3.67
N LYS A 158 -11.89 -16.42 -3.97
CA LYS A 158 -10.56 -16.88 -3.57
C LYS A 158 -10.10 -16.35 -2.22
N VAL A 159 -10.78 -15.35 -1.65
CA VAL A 159 -10.38 -14.67 -0.41
C VAL A 159 -11.15 -15.20 0.78
N GLY A 160 -10.43 -15.60 1.81
CA GLY A 160 -10.99 -16.05 3.09
C GLY A 160 -11.57 -14.90 3.90
N LYS A 161 -10.74 -13.91 4.26
CA LYS A 161 -11.13 -12.72 5.03
C LYS A 161 -10.53 -11.45 4.42
N VAL A 162 -11.22 -10.32 4.61
CA VAL A 162 -10.73 -8.98 4.31
C VAL A 162 -10.45 -8.27 5.64
N ILE A 163 -9.30 -7.60 5.76
CA ILE A 163 -8.95 -6.79 6.94
C ILE A 163 -8.63 -5.38 6.46
N CYS A 164 -9.30 -4.38 7.01
CA CYS A 164 -9.16 -2.99 6.60
C CYS A 164 -9.49 -2.01 7.74
N GLY A 165 -9.20 -0.74 7.52
CA GLY A 165 -9.60 0.35 8.40
C GLY A 165 -11.12 0.54 8.44
N LEU A 166 -11.63 1.11 9.54
CA LEU A 166 -13.05 1.42 9.73
C LEU A 166 -13.64 2.20 8.55
N GLY A 167 -14.80 1.80 8.09
CA GLY A 167 -15.54 2.43 6.99
C GLY A 167 -15.20 1.90 5.59
N THR A 168 -14.05 1.24 5.41
CA THR A 168 -13.68 0.62 4.12
C THR A 168 -14.50 -0.63 3.83
N GLY A 169 -14.89 -1.38 4.86
CA GLY A 169 -15.69 -2.60 4.73
C GLY A 169 -17.05 -2.37 4.07
N GLN A 170 -17.62 -1.16 4.21
CA GLN A 170 -18.89 -0.82 3.56
C GLN A 170 -18.81 -0.90 2.02
N HIS A 171 -17.66 -0.64 1.42
CA HIS A 171 -17.47 -0.85 -0.02
C HIS A 171 -17.63 -2.32 -0.38
N PHE A 172 -17.00 -3.22 0.37
CA PHE A 172 -17.08 -4.67 0.15
C PHE A 172 -18.50 -5.19 0.30
N GLU A 173 -19.23 -4.76 1.35
CA GLU A 173 -20.63 -5.13 1.54
C GLU A 173 -21.50 -4.68 0.37
N TYR A 174 -21.36 -3.42 -0.07
CA TYR A 174 -22.07 -2.88 -1.24
C TYR A 174 -21.75 -3.66 -2.52
N TRP A 175 -20.54 -4.18 -2.62
CA TRP A 175 -20.11 -5.03 -3.72
C TRP A 175 -20.53 -6.49 -3.57
N GLY A 176 -21.30 -6.79 -2.53
CA GLY A 176 -21.92 -8.08 -2.30
C GLY A 176 -21.00 -9.12 -1.65
N TRP A 177 -19.93 -8.70 -0.97
CA TRP A 177 -19.12 -9.59 -0.15
C TRP A 177 -19.92 -10.03 1.08
N ASN A 178 -19.67 -11.27 1.56
CA ASN A 178 -20.26 -11.71 2.80
C ASN A 178 -19.69 -10.89 3.96
N PHE A 179 -20.59 -10.33 4.78
CA PHE A 179 -20.23 -9.54 5.97
C PHE A 179 -19.28 -10.32 6.90
N ASP A 180 -19.49 -11.61 7.09
CA ASP A 180 -18.63 -12.45 7.94
C ASP A 180 -17.19 -12.56 7.46
N LYS A 181 -16.91 -12.20 6.20
CA LYS A 181 -15.55 -12.14 5.67
C LYS A 181 -14.84 -10.81 5.96
N ILE A 182 -15.55 -9.79 6.43
CA ILE A 182 -15.03 -8.42 6.53
C ILE A 182 -14.70 -8.09 7.99
N ILE A 183 -13.48 -7.70 8.25
CA ILE A 183 -12.97 -7.30 9.56
C ILE A 183 -12.47 -5.86 9.46
N GLU A 184 -13.15 -4.95 10.14
CA GLU A 184 -12.77 -3.55 10.26
C GLU A 184 -12.18 -3.29 11.64
N LYS A 185 -11.09 -2.51 11.70
CA LYS A 185 -10.42 -2.13 12.95
C LYS A 185 -10.02 -0.66 12.93
N ASN A 186 -9.91 -0.08 14.11
CA ASN A 186 -9.31 1.24 14.33
C ASN A 186 -7.79 1.09 14.47
N TRP A 187 -7.08 2.22 14.45
CA TRP A 187 -5.67 2.28 14.81
C TRP A 187 -5.43 1.70 16.21
N TRP A 188 -4.32 0.99 16.38
CA TRP A 188 -3.88 0.32 17.59
C TRP A 188 -4.73 -0.89 18.00
N GLU A 189 -5.78 -1.20 17.24
CA GLU A 189 -6.56 -2.42 17.47
C GLU A 189 -5.92 -3.62 16.76
N SER A 190 -5.91 -4.73 17.47
CA SER A 190 -5.35 -6.00 17.02
C SER A 190 -6.42 -7.06 16.83
N ILE A 191 -6.11 -8.05 15.99
CA ILE A 191 -6.88 -9.27 15.83
C ILE A 191 -5.94 -10.47 15.72
N ASP A 192 -6.22 -11.52 16.50
CA ASP A 192 -5.61 -12.83 16.32
C ASP A 192 -6.35 -13.55 15.19
N ILE A 193 -5.65 -13.85 14.11
CA ILE A 193 -6.22 -14.42 12.87
C ILE A 193 -6.02 -15.92 12.74
N ALA A 194 -5.01 -16.44 13.45
CA ALA A 194 -4.70 -17.85 13.61
C ALA A 194 -3.75 -17.99 14.81
N GLU A 195 -3.43 -19.22 15.20
CA GLU A 195 -2.46 -19.49 16.27
C GLU A 195 -1.08 -18.88 15.91
N GLY A 196 -0.57 -18.04 16.79
CA GLY A 196 0.70 -17.31 16.58
C GLY A 196 0.65 -16.15 15.60
N PHE A 197 -0.49 -15.90 14.94
CA PHE A 197 -0.67 -14.81 13.99
C PHE A 197 -1.53 -13.68 14.54
N ARG A 198 -0.99 -12.48 14.54
CA ARG A 198 -1.69 -11.26 14.94
C ARG A 198 -1.48 -10.16 13.91
N ILE A 199 -2.55 -9.47 13.55
CA ILE A 199 -2.51 -8.24 12.78
C ILE A 199 -2.94 -7.10 13.70
N THR A 200 -2.16 -6.02 13.72
CA THR A 200 -2.50 -4.76 14.36
C THR A 200 -2.57 -3.67 13.30
N LEU A 201 -3.67 -2.92 13.27
CA LEU A 201 -3.77 -1.73 12.44
C LEU A 201 -3.05 -0.59 13.15
N THR A 202 -2.17 0.09 12.43
CA THR A 202 -1.36 1.17 12.96
C THR A 202 -1.58 2.47 12.17
N PRO A 203 -1.34 3.63 12.77
CA PRO A 203 -1.52 4.90 12.10
C PRO A 203 -0.66 5.03 10.85
N ALA A 204 -1.17 5.82 9.92
CA ALA A 204 -0.44 6.37 8.79
C ALA A 204 -0.80 7.85 8.66
N ARG A 205 0.06 8.66 8.07
CA ARG A 205 -0.18 10.08 7.85
C ARG A 205 -0.61 10.32 6.40
N HIS A 206 -1.89 10.08 6.14
CA HIS A 206 -2.44 10.12 4.78
C HIS A 206 -3.91 10.61 4.80
N PHE A 207 -4.69 10.16 3.87
CA PHE A 207 -6.12 10.39 3.81
C PHE A 207 -6.81 9.26 3.06
N SER A 208 -8.12 9.18 3.18
CA SER A 208 -8.95 8.27 2.41
C SER A 208 -9.89 9.04 1.49
N GLY A 209 -10.48 8.35 0.52
CA GLY A 209 -11.62 8.90 -0.22
C GLY A 209 -11.68 8.49 -1.67
N ARG A 210 -12.93 8.48 -2.15
CA ARG A 210 -13.27 8.23 -3.55
C ARG A 210 -14.07 9.44 -4.07
N LEU A 211 -13.53 10.13 -5.08
CA LEU A 211 -14.02 11.42 -5.60
C LEU A 211 -13.95 12.55 -4.55
N LEU A 212 -15.11 13.18 -4.26
CA LEU A 212 -15.21 14.35 -3.40
C LEU A 212 -15.30 14.03 -1.89
N ASN A 213 -15.49 12.75 -1.55
CA ASN A 213 -15.64 12.34 -0.17
C ASN A 213 -14.28 11.95 0.40
N ARG A 214 -13.74 12.76 1.31
CA ARG A 214 -12.44 12.53 1.96
C ARG A 214 -12.62 12.15 3.43
N ASN A 215 -11.77 11.24 3.91
CA ASN A 215 -11.65 10.87 5.32
C ASN A 215 -12.93 10.28 5.95
N ILE A 216 -13.78 9.63 5.14
CA ILE A 216 -14.99 8.95 5.63
C ILE A 216 -14.70 7.51 6.04
N SER A 217 -13.66 6.91 5.49
CA SER A 217 -13.04 5.66 5.91
C SER A 217 -11.66 5.94 6.51
N LEU A 218 -11.15 5.01 7.31
CA LEU A 218 -9.85 5.13 7.97
C LEU A 218 -8.76 4.52 7.07
N TRP A 219 -7.67 5.24 6.87
CA TRP A 219 -6.42 4.76 6.27
C TRP A 219 -5.53 4.16 7.34
N THR A 220 -4.68 3.20 7.00
CA THR A 220 -3.93 2.44 7.99
C THR A 220 -2.68 1.80 7.39
N SER A 221 -1.69 1.53 8.22
CA SER A 221 -0.63 0.55 8.02
C SER A 221 -0.91 -0.69 8.88
N PHE A 222 -0.11 -1.75 8.73
CA PHE A 222 -0.33 -3.00 9.47
C PHE A 222 0.98 -3.50 10.07
N VAL A 223 0.90 -3.98 11.31
CA VAL A 223 1.91 -4.85 11.91
C VAL A 223 1.41 -6.28 11.80
N LEU A 224 2.12 -7.12 11.04
CA LEU A 224 1.87 -8.54 10.93
C LEU A 224 2.90 -9.30 11.77
N LYS A 225 2.45 -9.89 12.87
CA LYS A 225 3.23 -10.86 13.66
C LYS A 225 2.81 -12.27 13.27
N THR A 226 3.77 -13.11 12.94
CA THR A 226 3.60 -14.54 12.66
C THR A 226 4.42 -15.37 13.66
N PRO A 227 4.34 -16.70 13.65
CA PRO A 227 5.21 -17.53 14.48
C PRO A 227 6.71 -17.26 14.32
N THR A 228 7.17 -16.95 13.09
CA THR A 228 8.62 -16.81 12.82
C THR A 228 9.04 -15.38 12.41
N LYS A 229 8.12 -14.52 11.99
CA LYS A 229 8.42 -13.18 11.44
C LYS A 229 7.60 -12.07 12.08
N LYS A 230 8.15 -10.88 12.01
CA LYS A 230 7.44 -9.64 12.30
C LYS A 230 7.63 -8.66 11.15
N LEU A 231 6.54 -8.32 10.47
CA LEU A 231 6.56 -7.48 9.27
C LEU A 231 5.78 -6.18 9.52
N PHE A 232 6.29 -5.08 8.99
CA PHE A 232 5.55 -3.83 8.88
C PHE A 232 5.09 -3.64 7.43
N LEU A 233 3.79 -3.43 7.23
CA LEU A 233 3.17 -3.25 5.91
C LEU A 233 2.64 -1.81 5.86
N GLY A 234 3.38 -0.92 5.20
CA GLY A 234 3.25 0.53 5.35
C GLY A 234 1.92 1.12 4.89
N GLY A 235 1.41 0.78 3.71
CA GLY A 235 0.41 1.61 3.04
C GLY A 235 0.99 2.99 2.71
N ASP A 236 0.14 3.96 2.34
CA ASP A 236 0.58 5.32 2.04
C ASP A 236 0.68 6.16 3.32
N SER A 237 1.79 6.87 3.47
CA SER A 237 2.03 7.72 4.62
C SER A 237 3.11 8.77 4.35
N GLY A 238 2.88 10.00 4.72
CA GLY A 238 3.99 10.94 4.94
C GLY A 238 4.65 10.72 6.30
N TYR A 239 5.84 11.29 6.47
CA TYR A 239 6.61 11.21 7.69
C TYR A 239 5.87 11.78 8.91
N GLY A 240 6.03 11.14 10.05
CA GLY A 240 5.51 11.56 11.34
C GLY A 240 5.99 10.66 12.49
N ASN A 241 5.80 11.12 13.73
CA ASN A 241 6.23 10.42 14.94
C ASN A 241 5.59 9.04 15.15
N HIS A 242 4.54 8.71 14.40
CA HIS A 242 3.90 7.40 14.45
C HIS A 242 4.88 6.26 14.08
N PHE A 243 5.89 6.50 13.23
CA PHE A 243 6.92 5.50 12.94
C PHE A 243 7.73 5.14 14.17
N THR A 244 8.16 6.14 14.96
CA THR A 244 8.83 5.93 16.26
C THR A 244 7.91 5.15 17.22
N GLU A 245 6.65 5.57 17.36
CA GLU A 245 5.68 4.92 18.25
C GLU A 245 5.46 3.44 17.88
N ILE A 246 5.32 3.15 16.57
CA ILE A 246 5.17 1.79 16.08
C ILE A 246 6.44 0.98 16.31
N GLY A 247 7.62 1.56 16.05
CA GLY A 247 8.92 0.92 16.30
C GLY A 247 9.19 0.62 17.75
N ASP A 248 8.75 1.50 18.66
CA ASP A 248 8.89 1.32 20.10
C ASP A 248 7.95 0.22 20.61
N GLN A 249 6.71 0.20 20.14
CA GLN A 249 5.70 -0.73 20.62
C GLN A 249 5.81 -2.13 20.00
N TYR A 250 6.16 -2.22 18.71
CA TYR A 250 6.12 -3.48 17.96
C TYR A 250 7.45 -3.92 17.38
N GLY A 251 8.42 -3.04 17.22
CA GLY A 251 9.74 -3.37 16.67
C GLY A 251 10.56 -4.33 17.55
N PRO A 252 11.71 -4.80 17.09
CA PRO A 252 12.21 -4.65 15.75
C PRO A 252 11.41 -5.48 14.73
N PHE A 253 11.38 -5.00 13.47
CA PHE A 253 10.77 -5.72 12.35
C PHE A 253 11.84 -6.45 11.54
N ASP A 254 11.52 -7.65 11.04
CA ASP A 254 12.39 -8.39 10.13
C ASP A 254 12.40 -7.73 8.73
N LEU A 255 11.22 -7.19 8.32
CA LEU A 255 11.05 -6.48 7.07
C LEU A 255 10.01 -5.37 7.23
N ALA A 256 10.28 -4.19 6.66
CA ALA A 256 9.30 -3.14 6.44
C ALA A 256 9.03 -2.97 4.94
N ILE A 257 7.77 -3.00 4.53
CA ILE A 257 7.34 -2.64 3.19
C ILE A 257 6.88 -1.20 3.24
N MET A 258 7.63 -0.29 2.59
CA MET A 258 7.47 1.15 2.74
C MET A 258 7.13 1.83 1.42
N GLU A 259 6.16 2.73 1.44
CA GLU A 259 5.96 3.59 0.30
C GLU A 259 7.21 4.46 0.07
N ASN A 260 7.54 4.69 -1.19
CA ASN A 260 8.57 5.65 -1.57
C ASN A 260 8.35 6.18 -2.99
N GLY A 261 7.14 6.53 -3.30
CA GLY A 261 6.79 7.06 -4.62
C GLY A 261 5.64 8.05 -4.58
N GLN A 262 5.34 8.67 -5.72
CA GLN A 262 4.21 9.59 -5.87
C GLN A 262 4.27 10.82 -4.95
N TYR A 263 5.43 11.11 -4.38
CA TYR A 263 5.70 12.28 -3.54
C TYR A 263 5.83 13.56 -4.36
N ASN A 264 5.65 14.70 -3.68
CA ASN A 264 5.94 16.01 -4.24
C ASN A 264 6.13 17.02 -3.09
N GLU A 265 7.00 17.99 -3.27
CA GLU A 265 7.23 19.06 -2.28
C GLU A 265 5.99 19.91 -1.97
N LYS A 266 4.97 19.89 -2.84
CA LYS A 266 3.71 20.63 -2.63
C LYS A 266 2.74 19.90 -1.71
N TRP A 267 2.91 18.58 -1.52
CA TRP A 267 2.13 17.75 -0.58
C TRP A 267 3.03 16.85 0.27
N PRO A 268 3.97 17.43 1.04
CA PRO A 268 5.03 16.71 1.72
C PRO A 268 4.56 15.90 2.93
N TYR A 269 3.26 15.98 3.27
CA TYR A 269 2.73 15.38 4.48
C TYR A 269 1.95 14.08 4.26
N ILE A 270 1.66 13.74 3.02
CA ILE A 270 0.79 12.60 2.67
C ILE A 270 1.52 11.47 1.94
N HIS A 271 2.78 11.70 1.57
CA HIS A 271 3.72 10.72 1.02
C HIS A 271 5.12 10.98 1.56
N THR A 272 5.87 9.90 1.80
CA THR A 272 7.27 9.96 2.24
C THR A 272 8.15 10.66 1.21
N LEU A 273 8.85 11.71 1.62
CA LEU A 273 9.89 12.30 0.79
C LEU A 273 11.16 11.44 0.82
N PRO A 274 11.95 11.41 -0.27
CA PRO A 274 13.11 10.51 -0.38
C PRO A 274 14.13 10.61 0.74
N ASP A 275 14.33 11.80 1.32
CA ASP A 275 15.25 12.07 2.43
C ASP A 275 14.72 11.60 3.80
N GLN A 276 13.43 11.32 3.90
CA GLN A 276 12.76 10.87 5.13
C GLN A 276 12.77 9.35 5.28
N LEU A 277 12.77 8.60 4.17
CA LEU A 277 12.60 7.15 4.15
C LEU A 277 13.54 6.40 5.09
N ILE A 278 14.82 6.72 5.09
CA ILE A 278 15.80 6.03 5.95
C ILE A 278 15.58 6.34 7.43
N THR A 279 15.10 7.53 7.75
CA THR A 279 14.72 7.89 9.12
C THR A 279 13.54 7.02 9.58
N GLU A 280 12.51 6.87 8.76
CA GLU A 280 11.35 6.02 9.04
C GLU A 280 11.75 4.56 9.28
N ILE A 281 12.64 4.01 8.44
CA ILE A 281 13.15 2.64 8.61
C ILE A 281 13.88 2.46 9.95
N LYS A 282 14.71 3.44 10.33
CA LYS A 282 15.44 3.43 11.62
C LYS A 282 14.48 3.57 12.80
N GLU A 283 13.49 4.45 12.71
CA GLU A 283 12.47 4.64 13.73
C GLU A 283 11.59 3.41 13.92
N LEU A 284 11.21 2.73 12.83
CA LEU A 284 10.55 1.42 12.87
C LEU A 284 11.43 0.30 13.44
N LYS A 285 12.73 0.53 13.56
CA LYS A 285 13.71 -0.50 13.95
C LYS A 285 13.67 -1.71 12.98
N ALA A 286 13.46 -1.46 11.70
CA ALA A 286 13.41 -2.49 10.69
C ALA A 286 14.81 -2.94 10.28
N LYS A 287 15.03 -4.26 10.19
CA LYS A 287 16.31 -4.88 9.80
C LYS A 287 16.55 -4.81 8.29
N ASN A 288 15.46 -4.77 7.51
CA ASN A 288 15.48 -4.67 6.05
C ASN A 288 14.20 -3.96 5.57
N PHE A 289 14.21 -3.40 4.36
CA PHE A 289 13.00 -2.82 3.79
C PHE A 289 12.88 -3.04 2.28
N ILE A 290 11.63 -3.02 1.79
CA ILE A 290 11.27 -3.00 0.36
C ILE A 290 10.58 -1.69 0.08
N PRO A 291 11.10 -0.85 -0.84
CA PRO A 291 10.43 0.34 -1.31
C PRO A 291 9.33 -0.03 -2.32
N VAL A 292 8.10 0.42 -2.06
CA VAL A 292 6.92 0.20 -2.91
C VAL A 292 6.26 1.53 -3.31
N HIS A 293 5.06 1.52 -3.87
CA HIS A 293 4.31 2.68 -4.36
C HIS A 293 4.95 3.38 -5.56
N ASN A 294 5.69 2.61 -6.37
CA ASN A 294 6.38 3.06 -7.57
C ASN A 294 6.25 2.04 -8.72
N SER A 295 6.86 2.33 -9.86
CA SER A 295 7.07 1.43 -11.01
C SER A 295 5.81 0.85 -11.68
N LYS A 296 4.60 1.38 -11.43
CA LYS A 296 3.39 0.90 -12.10
C LYS A 296 2.47 1.99 -12.61
N PHE A 297 2.25 3.05 -11.85
CA PHE A 297 1.38 4.16 -12.21
C PHE A 297 2.10 5.50 -12.11
N LYS A 298 1.62 6.49 -12.89
CA LYS A 298 2.03 7.87 -12.77
C LYS A 298 0.95 8.66 -12.03
N LEU A 299 1.22 9.00 -10.77
CA LEU A 299 0.35 9.83 -9.93
C LEU A 299 1.02 11.15 -9.55
N ALA A 300 2.37 11.21 -9.58
CA ALA A 300 3.16 12.42 -9.37
C ALA A 300 4.05 12.76 -10.57
N GLN A 301 4.91 13.75 -10.40
CA GLN A 301 5.72 14.32 -11.49
C GLN A 301 7.22 14.05 -11.35
N HIS A 302 7.67 13.16 -10.49
CA HIS A 302 9.05 12.69 -10.47
C HIS A 302 9.32 11.70 -11.62
N ALA A 303 10.58 11.45 -11.97
CA ALA A 303 10.94 10.40 -12.91
C ALA A 303 10.50 9.04 -12.35
N TRP A 304 10.00 8.13 -13.20
CA TRP A 304 9.44 6.84 -12.76
C TRP A 304 10.44 5.98 -11.98
N TYR A 305 11.73 6.13 -12.25
CA TYR A 305 12.83 5.38 -11.64
C TYR A 305 13.44 6.10 -10.42
N GLU A 306 13.17 7.39 -10.24
CA GLU A 306 13.75 8.22 -9.18
C GLU A 306 13.52 7.64 -7.78
N PRO A 307 12.31 7.13 -7.41
CA PRO A 307 12.09 6.53 -6.11
C PRO A 307 13.06 5.40 -5.78
N LEU A 308 13.24 4.44 -6.69
CA LEU A 308 14.15 3.32 -6.49
C LEU A 308 15.62 3.76 -6.45
N THR A 309 15.99 4.72 -7.30
CA THR A 309 17.36 5.26 -7.36
C THR A 309 17.74 5.95 -6.04
N LEU A 310 16.85 6.82 -5.52
CA LEU A 310 17.11 7.54 -4.28
C LEU A 310 17.06 6.61 -3.07
N ALA A 311 16.09 5.68 -3.00
CA ALA A 311 16.03 4.70 -1.92
C ALA A 311 17.30 3.83 -1.85
N SER A 312 17.77 3.32 -2.99
CA SER A 312 19.01 2.54 -3.06
C SER A 312 20.22 3.36 -2.62
N LYS A 313 20.36 4.59 -3.13
CA LYS A 313 21.46 5.49 -2.77
C LYS A 313 21.47 5.79 -1.27
N HIS A 314 20.33 6.22 -0.71
CA HIS A 314 20.25 6.57 0.71
C HIS A 314 20.44 5.36 1.63
N ALA A 315 19.99 4.17 1.21
CA ALA A 315 20.23 2.92 1.92
C ALA A 315 21.72 2.58 1.98
N GLU A 316 22.42 2.67 0.86
CA GLU A 316 23.89 2.47 0.77
C GLU A 316 24.65 3.47 1.66
N GLU A 317 24.35 4.77 1.54
CA GLU A 317 24.98 5.83 2.34
C GLU A 317 24.79 5.67 3.85
N ASN A 318 23.70 5.05 4.26
CA ASN A 318 23.35 4.84 5.67
C ASN A 318 23.60 3.43 6.18
N ASN A 319 24.12 2.52 5.36
CA ASN A 319 24.31 1.11 5.68
C ASN A 319 23.02 0.40 6.16
N VAL A 320 21.88 0.73 5.55
CA VAL A 320 20.58 0.12 5.82
C VAL A 320 20.31 -0.95 4.77
N PRO A 321 20.07 -2.22 5.16
CA PRO A 321 19.75 -3.28 4.20
C PRO A 321 18.46 -2.99 3.44
N ILE A 322 18.54 -3.10 2.10
CA ILE A 322 17.42 -2.85 1.18
C ILE A 322 17.20 -4.07 0.28
N THR A 323 15.96 -4.39 -0.01
CA THR A 323 15.54 -5.45 -0.93
C THR A 323 14.83 -4.82 -2.13
N LEU A 324 15.32 -5.10 -3.34
CA LEU A 324 14.93 -4.41 -4.59
C LEU A 324 14.48 -5.41 -5.68
N PRO A 325 13.39 -6.17 -5.45
CA PRO A 325 12.94 -7.15 -6.43
C PRO A 325 12.42 -6.48 -7.71
N MET A 326 12.58 -7.17 -8.84
CA MET A 326 11.77 -6.87 -10.01
C MET A 326 10.29 -7.21 -9.75
N ILE A 327 9.41 -6.65 -10.57
CA ILE A 327 7.98 -7.01 -10.55
C ILE A 327 7.86 -8.53 -10.76
N GLY A 328 7.20 -9.21 -9.82
CA GLY A 328 6.98 -10.65 -9.85
C GLY A 328 8.14 -11.51 -9.36
N GLU A 329 9.29 -10.93 -9.02
CA GLU A 329 10.43 -11.68 -8.48
C GLU A 329 10.14 -12.18 -7.06
N LYS A 330 10.51 -13.45 -6.82
CA LYS A 330 10.36 -14.08 -5.50
C LYS A 330 11.44 -13.60 -4.54
N VAL A 331 11.03 -12.99 -3.44
CA VAL A 331 11.88 -12.63 -2.30
C VAL A 331 11.74 -13.71 -1.23
N ASP A 332 12.82 -14.38 -0.90
CA ASP A 332 12.87 -15.32 0.21
C ASP A 332 13.00 -14.54 1.53
N LEU A 333 11.95 -14.62 2.38
CA LEU A 333 11.92 -13.92 3.66
C LEU A 333 12.88 -14.51 4.71
N ASP A 334 13.40 -15.71 4.49
CA ASP A 334 14.38 -16.34 5.37
C ASP A 334 15.83 -15.96 4.99
N GLN A 335 16.00 -15.32 3.82
CA GLN A 335 17.29 -14.87 3.28
C GLN A 335 17.43 -13.35 3.19
N LEU A 336 16.60 -12.58 3.91
CA LEU A 336 16.67 -11.13 3.91
C LEU A 336 18.05 -10.61 4.34
N GLY A 337 18.57 -9.64 3.59
CA GLY A 337 19.87 -9.02 3.86
C GLY A 337 21.08 -9.86 3.43
N THR A 338 20.90 -11.06 2.90
CA THR A 338 22.00 -11.92 2.41
C THR A 338 22.27 -11.76 0.91
N ILE A 339 21.31 -11.21 0.17
CA ILE A 339 21.35 -11.08 -1.29
C ILE A 339 21.65 -9.61 -1.66
N THR A 340 22.59 -9.41 -2.58
CA THR A 340 22.79 -8.13 -3.23
C THR A 340 21.82 -8.02 -4.41
N TRP A 341 20.92 -7.05 -4.38
CA TRP A 341 19.91 -6.83 -5.39
C TRP A 341 20.46 -6.02 -6.57
N LYS A 342 20.06 -6.41 -7.79
CA LYS A 342 20.38 -5.66 -9.01
C LYS A 342 19.51 -4.39 -9.06
N LYS A 343 20.09 -3.27 -9.47
CA LYS A 343 19.38 -2.03 -9.78
C LYS A 343 18.74 -2.16 -11.17
N TRP A 344 17.75 -3.04 -11.30
CA TRP A 344 17.16 -3.47 -12.58
C TRP A 344 16.57 -2.33 -13.41
N TRP A 345 16.13 -1.25 -12.79
CA TRP A 345 15.52 -0.09 -13.47
C TRP A 345 16.54 0.72 -14.26
N GLU A 346 17.83 0.65 -13.95
CA GLU A 346 18.89 1.44 -14.63
C GLU A 346 19.00 1.08 -16.11
N GLU A 347 18.65 -0.13 -16.51
CA GLU A 347 18.65 -0.57 -17.92
C GLU A 347 17.46 0.01 -18.72
N TYR A 348 16.48 0.66 -18.05
CA TYR A 348 15.22 1.14 -18.63
C TYR A 348 15.01 2.66 -18.47
N MET A 349 16.01 3.40 -18.00
CA MET A 349 16.00 4.86 -17.83
C MET A 349 15.90 5.64 -19.15
#